data_1150f8ce6f289f762864fc8b6fa69083
#
_entry.id   1150f8ce6f289f762864fc8b6fa69083
#
_cell.length_a   1.000
_cell.length_b   1.000
_cell.length_c   1.000
_cell.angle_alpha   90.00
_cell.angle_beta   90.00
_cell.angle_gamma   90.00
#
_symmetry.space_group_name_H-M   'P 1'
#
loop_
_entity.id
_entity.type
_entity.pdbx_description
1 polymer ?
#
loop_
_entity_poly.entity_id
_entity_poly.type
_entity_poly.pdbx_seq_one_letter_code
_entity_poly.pdbx_strand_id
1 'polypeptide(L)'
;QIGNNVTTFWLRGPLAISAVEQTRFLSGLAHQRLPFPRNAQQQVAEITRVDSGPGWSLHAKTGWQNAPGAGVGWWVGWVQRGDQITPFALNIAMTGAADAPRREQLGRASLRALGILPGPPRGPVPAP
;
A
#
# COMPACT_ATOMS: atom_id res chain seq x y z
N GLN A 1 17.65 12.35 -4.47
CA GLN A 1 17.91 13.80 -4.43
C GLN A 1 16.59 14.56 -4.32
N ILE A 2 16.50 15.49 -3.39
CA ILE A 2 15.27 16.30 -3.16
C ILE A 2 15.26 17.61 -3.95
N GLY A 3 16.33 17.92 -4.71
CA GLY A 3 16.48 19.18 -5.43
C GLY A 3 16.50 20.41 -4.51
N ASN A 4 16.20 21.57 -5.07
CA ASN A 4 16.20 22.85 -4.34
C ASN A 4 14.84 23.21 -3.73
N ASN A 5 13.78 22.44 -3.99
CA ASN A 5 12.45 22.70 -3.47
C ASN A 5 12.19 21.88 -2.22
N VAL A 6 12.45 22.47 -1.05
CA VAL A 6 12.30 21.81 0.25
C VAL A 6 10.86 21.73 0.77
N THR A 7 9.91 22.39 0.08
CA THR A 7 8.52 22.49 0.55
C THR A 7 7.53 21.62 -0.21
N THR A 8 7.86 21.15 -1.40
CA THR A 8 6.95 20.34 -2.24
C THR A 8 7.66 19.20 -2.97
N PHE A 9 8.92 18.88 -2.62
CA PHE A 9 9.72 17.85 -3.30
C PHE A 9 9.08 16.46 -3.24
N TRP A 10 8.32 16.17 -2.20
CA TRP A 10 7.59 14.90 -2.06
C TRP A 10 6.33 14.83 -2.92
N LEU A 11 5.81 15.98 -3.36
CA LEU A 11 4.54 16.07 -4.08
C LEU A 11 4.73 16.25 -5.58
N ARG A 12 5.75 17.05 -5.96
CA ARG A 12 6.00 17.45 -7.35
C ARG A 12 7.33 16.95 -7.91
N GLY A 13 8.08 16.16 -7.14
CA GLY A 13 9.44 15.73 -7.49
C GLY A 13 10.49 16.78 -7.11
N PRO A 14 11.78 16.48 -7.25
CA PRO A 14 12.36 15.33 -7.94
C PRO A 14 12.52 14.07 -7.10
N LEU A 15 11.91 13.98 -5.91
CA LEU A 15 11.97 12.76 -5.13
C LEU A 15 11.21 11.63 -5.87
N ALA A 16 11.92 10.57 -6.20
CA ALA A 16 11.36 9.40 -6.86
C ALA A 16 11.74 8.13 -6.11
N ILE A 17 10.83 7.17 -6.10
CA ILE A 17 11.01 5.85 -5.52
C ILE A 17 10.37 4.82 -6.44
N SER A 18 11.02 3.68 -6.65
CA SER A 18 10.45 2.58 -7.41
C SER A 18 9.47 1.74 -6.57
N ALA A 19 8.62 0.96 -7.23
CA ALA A 19 7.73 0.02 -6.54
C ALA A 19 8.53 -1.00 -5.70
N VAL A 20 9.66 -1.48 -6.21
CA VAL A 20 10.54 -2.43 -5.49
C VAL A 20 11.14 -1.78 -4.24
N GLU A 21 11.60 -0.55 -4.33
CA GLU A 21 12.13 0.18 -3.16
C GLU A 21 11.05 0.42 -2.12
N GLN A 22 9.82 0.73 -2.54
CA GLN A 22 8.67 0.83 -1.63
C GLN A 22 8.42 -0.47 -0.87
N THR A 23 8.45 -1.61 -1.54
CA THR A 23 8.24 -2.90 -0.84
C THR A 23 9.33 -3.21 0.16
N ARG A 24 10.59 -2.84 -0.12
CA ARG A 24 11.69 -2.98 0.85
C ARG A 24 11.49 -2.11 2.08
N PHE A 25 11.14 -0.86 1.88
CA PHE A 25 10.83 0.07 2.98
C PHE A 25 9.66 -0.46 3.83
N LEU A 26 8.57 -0.87 3.20
CA LEU A 26 7.38 -1.38 3.89
C LEU A 26 7.65 -2.70 4.63
N SER A 27 8.50 -3.56 4.09
CA SER A 27 8.97 -4.75 4.81
C SER A 27 9.74 -4.36 6.08
N GLY A 28 10.62 -3.37 5.98
CA GLY A 28 11.34 -2.84 7.14
C GLY A 28 10.39 -2.29 8.20
N LEU A 29 9.39 -1.52 7.79
CA LEU A 29 8.37 -0.95 8.68
C LEU A 29 7.53 -2.05 9.36
N ALA A 30 7.02 -2.98 8.59
CA ALA A 30 6.18 -4.07 9.10
C ALA A 30 6.91 -4.96 10.11
N HIS A 31 8.21 -5.19 9.90
CA HIS A 31 9.08 -5.92 10.82
C HIS A 31 9.69 -5.04 11.93
N GLN A 32 9.37 -3.75 11.99
CA GLN A 32 9.92 -2.80 12.97
C GLN A 32 11.47 -2.73 12.94
N ARG A 33 12.05 -2.78 11.73
CA ARG A 33 13.51 -2.78 11.49
C ARG A 33 14.05 -1.48 10.93
N LEU A 34 13.20 -0.47 10.77
CA LEU A 34 13.64 0.85 10.33
C LEU A 34 14.40 1.56 11.46
N PRO A 35 15.29 2.52 11.15
CA PRO A 35 16.08 3.27 12.14
C PRO A 35 15.25 4.34 12.86
N PHE A 36 14.09 3.94 13.39
CA PHE A 36 13.16 4.78 14.14
C PHE A 36 12.70 4.05 15.39
N PRO A 37 12.20 4.75 16.42
CA PRO A 37 11.67 4.11 17.61
C PRO A 37 10.61 3.05 17.29
N ARG A 38 10.67 1.92 17.98
CA ARG A 38 9.71 0.81 17.74
C ARG A 38 8.27 1.23 17.95
N ASN A 39 7.98 2.00 19.00
CA ASN A 39 6.64 2.50 19.26
C ASN A 39 6.11 3.36 18.12
N ALA A 40 6.93 4.17 17.48
CA ALA A 40 6.55 4.95 16.31
C ALA A 40 6.17 4.04 15.13
N GLN A 41 6.98 3.00 14.87
CA GLN A 41 6.70 2.04 13.81
C GLN A 41 5.41 1.24 14.09
N GLN A 42 5.17 0.86 15.35
CA GLN A 42 3.92 0.19 15.77
C GLN A 42 2.70 1.09 15.57
N GLN A 43 2.79 2.37 15.92
CA GLN A 43 1.72 3.34 15.71
C GLN A 43 1.41 3.53 14.22
N VAL A 44 2.43 3.61 13.35
CA VAL A 44 2.23 3.70 11.91
C VAL A 44 1.55 2.43 11.38
N ALA A 45 1.95 1.26 11.83
CA ALA A 45 1.30 0.01 11.47
C ALA A 45 -0.19 0.02 11.89
N GLU A 46 -0.51 0.51 13.08
CA GLU A 46 -1.89 0.56 13.58
C GLU A 46 -2.76 1.53 12.77
N ILE A 47 -2.29 2.75 12.53
CA ILE A 47 -3.08 3.76 11.79
C ILE A 47 -3.21 3.44 10.29
N THR A 48 -2.35 2.60 9.73
CA THR A 48 -2.44 2.16 8.33
C THR A 48 -3.26 0.89 8.15
N ARG A 49 -3.73 0.26 9.23
CA ARG A 49 -4.59 -0.92 9.14
C ARG A 49 -5.96 -0.53 8.58
N VAL A 50 -6.24 -0.99 7.36
CA VAL A 50 -7.47 -0.66 6.62
C VAL A 50 -8.47 -1.80 6.57
N ASP A 51 -8.03 -3.02 6.89
CA ASP A 51 -8.89 -4.20 6.90
C ASP A 51 -8.27 -5.32 7.73
N SER A 52 -9.10 -6.21 8.25
CA SER A 52 -8.64 -7.38 8.99
C SER A 52 -9.72 -8.46 9.07
N GLY A 53 -9.31 -9.67 9.41
CA GLY A 53 -10.19 -10.79 9.66
C GLY A 53 -9.46 -11.86 10.49
N PRO A 54 -10.07 -13.04 10.69
CA PRO A 54 -9.44 -14.11 11.47
C PRO A 54 -8.05 -14.48 10.90
N GLY A 55 -7.00 -14.20 11.66
CA GLY A 55 -5.62 -14.55 11.33
C GLY A 55 -4.94 -13.69 10.25
N TRP A 56 -5.54 -12.56 9.85
CA TRP A 56 -4.92 -11.67 8.86
C TRP A 56 -5.26 -10.19 9.10
N SER A 57 -4.38 -9.33 8.60
CA SER A 57 -4.59 -7.88 8.53
C SER A 57 -4.02 -7.31 7.25
N LEU A 58 -4.63 -6.24 6.77
CA LEU A 58 -4.20 -5.47 5.63
C LEU A 58 -3.86 -4.04 6.08
N HIS A 59 -2.66 -3.64 5.78
CA HIS A 59 -2.15 -2.30 6.06
C HIS A 59 -1.86 -1.62 4.73
N ALA A 60 -2.38 -0.43 4.51
CA ALA A 60 -2.24 0.26 3.24
C ALA A 60 -2.32 1.78 3.35
N LYS A 61 -1.70 2.44 2.38
CA LYS A 61 -1.75 3.89 2.19
C LYS A 61 -1.83 4.21 0.71
N THR A 62 -2.72 5.12 0.38
CA THR A 62 -2.81 5.69 -0.97
C THR A 62 -1.88 6.88 -1.12
N GLY A 63 -1.41 7.10 -2.34
CA GLY A 63 -0.70 8.30 -2.74
C GLY A 63 -1.14 8.75 -4.13
N TRP A 64 -0.98 10.02 -4.41
CA TRP A 64 -1.25 10.58 -5.72
C TRP A 64 -0.27 11.71 -5.98
N GLN A 65 0.61 11.50 -6.95
CA GLN A 65 1.47 12.56 -7.46
C GLN A 65 0.68 13.37 -8.47
N ASN A 66 0.29 14.57 -8.09
CA ASN A 66 -0.44 15.50 -8.91
C ASN A 66 0.53 16.42 -9.65
N ALA A 67 1.31 15.86 -10.58
CA ALA A 67 2.19 16.62 -11.46
C ALA A 67 1.43 17.15 -12.68
N PRO A 68 1.89 18.24 -13.32
CA PRO A 68 1.37 18.63 -14.64
C PRO A 68 1.54 17.47 -15.62
N GLY A 69 0.46 16.99 -16.22
CA GLY A 69 0.44 15.82 -17.11
C GLY A 69 -0.16 14.58 -16.45
N ALA A 70 0.25 13.39 -16.91
CA ALA A 70 -0.21 12.13 -16.33
C ALA A 70 0.33 11.95 -14.92
N GLY A 71 -0.56 11.99 -13.94
CA GLY A 71 -0.22 11.71 -12.54
C GLY A 71 0.03 10.23 -12.29
N VAL A 72 0.68 9.93 -11.18
CA VAL A 72 0.87 8.56 -10.71
C VAL A 72 0.10 8.36 -9.42
N GLY A 73 -0.79 7.37 -9.41
CA GLY A 73 -1.49 6.94 -8.22
C GLY A 73 -0.81 5.73 -7.60
N TRP A 74 -0.64 5.74 -6.29
CA TRP A 74 -0.03 4.68 -5.52
C TRP A 74 -1.02 4.05 -4.55
N TRP A 75 -0.89 2.74 -4.37
CA TRP A 75 -1.46 2.01 -3.24
C TRP A 75 -0.42 1.02 -2.75
N VAL A 76 0.06 1.22 -1.56
CA VAL A 76 1.21 0.51 -1.00
C VAL A 76 0.91 0.03 0.41
N GLY A 77 1.53 -1.07 0.83
CA GLY A 77 1.29 -1.61 2.16
C GLY A 77 1.81 -3.03 2.32
N TRP A 78 1.18 -3.77 3.20
CA TRP A 78 1.47 -5.19 3.42
C TRP A 78 0.24 -5.94 3.90
N VAL A 79 0.22 -7.24 3.63
CA VAL A 79 -0.71 -8.19 4.23
C VAL A 79 0.06 -9.02 5.24
N GLN A 80 -0.47 -9.13 6.45
CA GLN A 80 0.05 -10.02 7.48
C GLN A 80 -0.92 -11.18 7.68
N ARG A 81 -0.39 -12.40 7.59
CA ARG A 81 -1.13 -13.64 7.88
C ARG A 81 -0.29 -14.48 8.85
N GLY A 82 -0.71 -14.53 10.12
CA GLY A 82 0.14 -15.09 11.15
C GLY A 82 1.47 -14.34 11.23
N ASP A 83 2.59 -15.05 11.10
CA ASP A 83 3.93 -14.47 11.09
C ASP A 83 4.41 -14.05 9.69
N GLN A 84 3.64 -14.38 8.64
CA GLN A 84 4.01 -14.05 7.27
C GLN A 84 3.58 -12.62 6.93
N ILE A 85 4.53 -11.81 6.48
CA ILE A 85 4.32 -10.45 6.00
C ILE A 85 4.66 -10.40 4.52
N THR A 86 3.69 -9.96 3.71
CA THR A 86 3.85 -9.79 2.28
C THR A 86 3.66 -8.32 1.93
N PRO A 87 4.74 -7.55 1.69
CA PRO A 87 4.62 -6.18 1.24
C PRO A 87 4.19 -6.10 -0.22
N PHE A 88 3.50 -5.03 -0.58
CA PHE A 88 3.10 -4.75 -1.94
C PHE A 88 3.20 -3.27 -2.27
N ALA A 89 3.40 -2.97 -3.54
CA ALA A 89 3.34 -1.62 -4.07
C ALA A 89 2.72 -1.65 -5.47
N LEU A 90 1.62 -0.95 -5.62
CA LEU A 90 0.94 -0.77 -6.90
C LEU A 90 1.02 0.69 -7.29
N ASN A 91 1.31 0.96 -8.55
CA ASN A 91 1.11 2.26 -9.14
C ASN A 91 0.30 2.16 -10.43
N ILE A 92 -0.48 3.18 -10.70
CA ILE A 92 -1.27 3.31 -11.92
C ILE A 92 -1.16 4.73 -12.47
N ALA A 93 -1.35 4.86 -13.79
CA ALA A 93 -1.53 6.17 -14.38
C ALA A 93 -2.87 6.78 -13.91
N MET A 94 -2.84 8.05 -13.54
CA MET A 94 -4.01 8.79 -13.09
C MET A 94 -4.36 9.85 -14.12
N THR A 95 -5.57 9.81 -14.63
CA THR A 95 -6.08 10.83 -15.56
C THR A 95 -7.00 11.85 -14.87
N GLY A 96 -7.50 11.52 -13.68
CA GLY A 96 -8.36 12.39 -12.88
C GLY A 96 -8.84 11.72 -11.61
N ALA A 97 -9.68 12.41 -10.87
CA ALA A 97 -10.21 11.95 -9.59
C ALA A 97 -11.04 10.66 -9.70
N ALA A 98 -11.63 10.37 -10.86
CA ALA A 98 -12.37 9.14 -11.11
C ALA A 98 -11.49 7.88 -11.03
N ASP A 99 -10.19 8.00 -11.22
CA ASP A 99 -9.24 6.89 -11.10
C ASP A 99 -8.84 6.60 -9.65
N ALA A 100 -9.14 7.49 -8.72
CA ALA A 100 -8.73 7.35 -7.33
C ALA A 100 -9.15 6.02 -6.68
N PRO A 101 -10.41 5.53 -6.81
CA PRO A 101 -10.83 4.25 -6.27
C PRO A 101 -10.16 3.04 -6.95
N ARG A 102 -9.73 3.18 -8.20
CA ARG A 102 -9.13 2.09 -8.99
C ARG A 102 -7.84 1.55 -8.38
N ARG A 103 -7.08 2.40 -7.69
CA ARG A 103 -5.84 2.00 -7.01
C ARG A 103 -6.10 0.86 -6.02
N GLU A 104 -7.06 1.04 -5.13
CA GLU A 104 -7.41 0.04 -4.13
C GLU A 104 -8.14 -1.16 -4.75
N GLN A 105 -9.09 -0.93 -5.65
CA GLN A 105 -9.85 -2.00 -6.32
C GLN A 105 -8.92 -2.96 -7.05
N LEU A 106 -8.01 -2.43 -7.88
CA LEU A 106 -7.05 -3.24 -8.63
C LEU A 106 -6.05 -3.93 -7.69
N GLY A 107 -5.58 -3.22 -6.66
CA GLY A 107 -4.66 -3.78 -5.68
C GLY A 107 -5.28 -4.95 -4.90
N ARG A 108 -6.49 -4.80 -4.40
CA ARG A 108 -7.20 -5.90 -3.70
C ARG A 108 -7.47 -7.07 -4.63
N ALA A 109 -7.89 -6.82 -5.86
CA ALA A 109 -8.11 -7.89 -6.85
C ALA A 109 -6.83 -8.67 -7.15
N SER A 110 -5.72 -7.96 -7.32
CA SER A 110 -4.40 -8.56 -7.55
C SER A 110 -3.92 -9.41 -6.37
N LEU A 111 -4.05 -8.88 -5.15
CA LEU A 111 -3.67 -9.61 -3.93
C LEU A 111 -4.50 -10.88 -3.72
N ARG A 112 -5.80 -10.84 -4.06
CA ARG A 112 -6.67 -12.02 -4.02
C ARG A 112 -6.30 -13.03 -5.09
N ALA A 113 -6.04 -12.58 -6.31
CA ALA A 113 -5.62 -13.46 -7.41
C ALA A 113 -4.31 -14.20 -7.10
N LEU A 114 -3.40 -13.54 -6.36
CA LEU A 114 -2.14 -14.14 -5.89
C LEU A 114 -2.30 -15.00 -4.64
N GLY A 115 -3.49 -15.09 -4.05
CA GLY A 115 -3.73 -15.83 -2.81
C GLY A 115 -3.14 -15.18 -1.56
N ILE A 116 -2.73 -13.92 -1.63
CA ILE A 116 -2.13 -13.16 -0.52
C ILE A 116 -3.23 -12.63 0.40
N LEU A 117 -4.28 -12.03 -0.17
CA LEU A 117 -5.44 -11.55 0.55
C LEU A 117 -6.57 -12.58 0.45
N PRO A 118 -7.25 -12.93 1.57
CA PRO A 118 -8.42 -13.79 1.53
C PRO A 118 -9.50 -13.22 0.60
N GLY A 119 -10.17 -14.11 -0.12
CA GLY A 119 -11.36 -13.74 -0.91
C GLY A 119 -12.53 -13.35 0.00
N PRO A 120 -13.58 -12.74 -0.54
CA PRO A 120 -14.82 -12.55 0.19
C PRO A 120 -15.32 -13.93 0.68
N PRO A 121 -16.01 -14.00 1.84
CA PRO A 121 -16.57 -15.24 2.32
C PRO A 121 -17.41 -15.88 1.19
N ARG A 122 -17.16 -17.14 0.91
CA ARG A 122 -18.00 -17.89 -0.04
C ARG A 122 -19.41 -17.86 0.55
N GLY A 123 -20.37 -17.35 -0.21
CA GLY A 123 -21.78 -17.47 0.14
C GLY A 123 -22.15 -18.93 0.42
N PRO A 124 -23.24 -19.19 1.14
CA PRO A 124 -23.68 -20.55 1.41
C PRO A 124 -23.75 -21.33 0.11
N VAL A 125 -23.07 -22.49 0.06
CA VAL A 125 -23.15 -23.40 -1.07
C VAL A 125 -24.63 -23.82 -1.17
N PRO A 126 -25.29 -23.66 -2.32
CA PRO A 126 -26.65 -24.18 -2.49
C PRO A 126 -26.62 -25.67 -2.15
N ALA A 127 -27.54 -26.11 -1.30
CA ALA A 127 -27.72 -27.54 -1.02
C ALA A 127 -28.03 -28.29 -2.31
N PRO A 128 -27.53 -29.52 -2.49
CA PRO A 128 -27.80 -30.34 -3.66
C PRO A 128 -29.27 -30.64 -3.84
#